data_5eb6f65b206fa85777b62e0c45843b8b
#
_entry.id   5eb6f65b206fa85777b62e0c45843b8b
#
_cell.length_a   1.000
_cell.length_b   1.000
_cell.length_c   1.000
_cell.angle_alpha   90.00
_cell.angle_beta   90.00
_cell.angle_gamma   90.00
#
_symmetry.space_group_name_H-M   'P 1'
#
loop_
_entity.id
_entity.type
_entity.pdbx_description
1 polymer ?
#
loop_
_entity_poly.entity_id
_entity_poly.type
_entity_poly.pdbx_seq_one_letter_code
_entity_poly.pdbx_strand_id
1 'polypeptide(L)'
;MFILSGEEILKKCYELNKELWEVALMYELSLGNKTKEMIYKDLDYVIDVMESSSKRGREEIVVSLSGLIGGDSKKIQEYLESNSPLVTDYFLVKAMGRAVSCSEVNAAMGKIVAMPTAG
;
A
#
# COMPACT_ATOMS: atom_id res chain seq x y z
N MET A 1 4.27 23.47 13.39
CA MET A 1 5.55 23.20 12.68
C MET A 1 5.23 23.07 11.20
N PHE A 2 5.83 23.90 10.34
CA PHE A 2 5.64 23.78 8.89
C PHE A 2 6.78 22.96 8.29
N ILE A 3 6.47 21.94 7.51
CA ILE A 3 7.42 21.17 6.73
C ILE A 3 7.03 21.38 5.26
N LEU A 4 7.89 22.05 4.51
CA LEU A 4 7.63 22.45 3.12
C LEU A 4 8.53 21.70 2.11
N SER A 5 9.63 21.07 2.58
CA SER A 5 10.58 20.37 1.71
C SER A 5 11.21 19.15 2.37
N GLY A 6 11.77 18.27 1.55
CA GLY A 6 12.54 17.11 2.03
C GLY A 6 13.79 17.52 2.84
N GLU A 7 14.42 18.63 2.47
CA GLU A 7 15.58 19.17 3.20
C GLU A 7 15.20 19.58 4.63
N GLU A 8 14.05 20.23 4.79
CA GLU A 8 13.54 20.63 6.12
C GLU A 8 13.21 19.42 6.99
N ILE A 9 12.66 18.35 6.39
CA ILE A 9 12.41 17.08 7.10
C ILE A 9 13.72 16.49 7.62
N LEU A 10 14.73 16.35 6.74
CA LEU A 10 16.05 15.83 7.13
C LEU A 10 16.69 16.67 8.23
N LYS A 11 16.66 17.99 8.08
CA LYS A 11 17.17 18.90 9.09
C LYS A 11 16.49 18.68 10.44
N LYS A 12 15.17 18.53 10.46
CA LYS A 12 14.41 18.24 11.68
C LYS A 12 14.77 16.88 12.29
N CYS A 13 14.96 15.84 11.48
CA CYS A 13 15.41 14.54 11.97
C CYS A 13 16.75 14.66 12.72
N TYR A 14 17.71 15.39 12.14
CA TYR A 14 19.01 15.62 12.78
C TYR A 14 18.93 16.49 14.03
N GLU A 15 18.23 17.64 13.96
CA GLU A 15 18.08 18.56 15.09
C GLU A 15 17.42 17.91 16.31
N LEU A 16 16.41 17.06 16.08
CA LEU A 16 15.63 16.43 17.14
C LEU A 16 16.14 15.02 17.51
N ASN A 17 17.12 14.51 16.76
CA ASN A 17 17.60 13.12 16.88
C ASN A 17 16.43 12.12 16.82
N LYS A 18 15.59 12.24 15.79
CA LYS A 18 14.37 11.45 15.58
C LYS A 18 14.34 10.81 14.21
N GLU A 19 13.66 9.67 14.15
CA GLU A 19 13.38 8.99 12.89
C GLU A 19 12.36 9.77 12.05
N LEU A 20 12.37 9.54 10.74
CA LEU A 20 11.49 10.21 9.79
C LEU A 20 10.01 10.12 10.16
N TRP A 21 9.55 8.94 10.55
CA TRP A 21 8.17 8.72 10.94
C TRP A 21 7.76 9.48 12.21
N GLU A 22 8.69 9.67 13.17
CA GLU A 22 8.43 10.44 14.37
C GLU A 22 8.27 11.93 14.05
N VAL A 23 9.11 12.45 13.14
CA VAL A 23 9.00 13.83 12.67
C VAL A 23 7.69 14.04 11.91
N ALA A 24 7.30 13.08 11.06
CA ALA A 24 6.02 13.11 10.37
C ALA A 24 4.83 13.10 11.35
N LEU A 25 4.87 12.25 12.37
CA LEU A 25 3.84 12.21 13.43
C LEU A 25 3.77 13.54 14.20
N MET A 26 4.91 14.12 14.55
CA MET A 26 4.95 15.43 15.21
C MET A 26 4.35 16.53 14.32
N TYR A 27 4.60 16.47 13.02
CA TYR A 27 4.00 17.40 12.06
C TYR A 27 2.48 17.27 12.04
N GLU A 28 1.93 16.06 11.89
CA GLU A 28 0.48 15.82 11.90
C GLU A 28 -0.17 16.30 13.20
N LEU A 29 0.44 16.01 14.34
CA LEU A 29 -0.02 16.50 15.65
C LEU A 29 0.01 18.03 15.75
N SER A 30 0.99 18.69 15.12
CA SER A 30 1.11 20.15 15.15
C SER A 30 0.03 20.87 14.36
N LEU A 31 -0.66 20.18 13.43
CA LEU A 31 -1.82 20.71 12.70
C LEU A 31 -3.06 20.84 13.60
N GLY A 32 -3.07 20.18 14.76
CA GLY A 32 -4.08 20.32 15.81
C GLY A 32 -5.44 19.66 15.50
N ASN A 33 -5.56 18.94 14.39
CA ASN A 33 -6.82 18.37 13.94
C ASN A 33 -7.08 16.94 14.47
N LYS A 34 -6.02 16.25 14.94
CA LYS A 34 -6.09 14.84 15.36
C LYS A 34 -5.25 14.59 16.61
N THR A 35 -5.69 13.64 17.42
CA THR A 35 -4.86 13.07 18.48
C THR A 35 -3.97 11.95 17.92
N LYS A 36 -2.96 11.55 18.69
CA LYS A 36 -2.08 10.43 18.31
C LYS A 36 -2.87 9.14 18.07
N GLU A 37 -3.83 8.85 18.93
CA GLU A 37 -4.70 7.68 18.84
C GLU A 37 -5.55 7.70 17.57
N MET A 38 -6.06 8.88 17.17
CA MET A 38 -6.82 9.03 15.94
C MET A 38 -5.93 8.78 14.72
N ILE A 39 -4.71 9.29 14.71
CA ILE A 39 -3.75 9.07 13.60
C ILE A 39 -3.44 7.57 13.47
N TYR A 40 -3.14 6.88 14.55
CA TYR A 40 -2.88 5.43 14.49
C TYR A 40 -4.09 4.64 14.04
N LYS A 41 -5.28 4.98 14.51
CA LYS A 41 -6.53 4.33 14.05
C LYS A 41 -6.77 4.52 12.55
N ASP A 42 -6.49 5.70 12.03
CA ASP A 42 -6.61 5.97 10.59
C ASP A 42 -5.57 5.15 9.79
N LEU A 43 -4.35 5.02 10.30
CA LEU A 43 -3.30 4.20 9.68
C LEU A 43 -3.65 2.71 9.70
N ASP A 44 -4.14 2.19 10.81
CA ASP A 44 -4.60 0.80 10.91
C ASP A 44 -5.70 0.52 9.87
N TYR A 45 -6.66 1.43 9.74
CA TYR A 45 -7.70 1.32 8.72
C TYR A 45 -7.13 1.30 7.28
N VAL A 46 -6.14 2.15 7.00
CA VAL A 46 -5.45 2.17 5.70
C VAL A 46 -4.77 0.82 5.43
N ILE A 47 -4.07 0.27 6.43
CA ILE A 47 -3.40 -1.03 6.32
C ILE A 47 -4.42 -2.15 6.07
N ASP A 48 -5.53 -2.17 6.81
CA ASP A 48 -6.61 -3.16 6.64
C ASP A 48 -7.19 -3.12 5.22
N VAL A 49 -7.39 -1.93 4.66
CA VAL A 49 -7.85 -1.79 3.25
C VAL A 49 -6.80 -2.30 2.26
N MET A 50 -5.52 -2.00 2.48
CA MET A 50 -4.43 -2.48 1.62
C MET A 50 -4.36 -4.01 1.63
N GLU A 51 -4.40 -4.62 2.81
CA GLU A 51 -4.34 -6.08 2.95
C GLU A 51 -5.58 -6.77 2.37
N SER A 52 -6.76 -6.27 2.68
CA SER A 52 -8.02 -6.86 2.21
C SER A 52 -8.18 -6.75 0.69
N SER A 53 -7.79 -5.63 0.09
CA SER A 53 -7.83 -5.47 -1.37
C SER A 53 -6.85 -6.42 -2.07
N SER A 54 -5.61 -6.50 -1.58
CA SER A 54 -4.61 -7.42 -2.12
C SER A 54 -5.01 -8.89 -1.94
N LYS A 55 -5.58 -9.25 -0.79
CA LYS A 55 -6.07 -10.60 -0.52
C LYS A 55 -7.20 -10.96 -1.48
N ARG A 56 -8.19 -10.08 -1.63
CA ARG A 56 -9.34 -10.30 -2.52
C ARG A 56 -8.90 -10.61 -3.96
N GLY A 57 -8.02 -9.80 -4.55
CA GLY A 57 -7.56 -10.02 -5.94
C GLY A 57 -6.77 -11.32 -6.13
N ARG A 58 -6.09 -11.83 -5.08
CA ARG A 58 -5.35 -13.08 -5.14
C ARG A 58 -6.20 -14.34 -4.89
N GLU A 59 -7.27 -14.22 -4.11
CA GLU A 59 -8.11 -15.35 -3.73
C GLU A 59 -9.36 -15.48 -4.60
N GLU A 60 -9.85 -14.37 -5.15
CA GLU A 60 -11.05 -14.33 -6.00
C GLU A 60 -10.69 -14.05 -7.46
N ILE A 61 -11.55 -14.43 -8.37
CA ILE A 61 -11.49 -13.96 -9.77
C ILE A 61 -12.20 -12.60 -9.79
N VAL A 62 -11.42 -11.54 -9.72
CA VAL A 62 -11.92 -10.17 -9.81
C VAL A 62 -11.78 -9.69 -11.24
N VAL A 63 -12.87 -9.23 -11.85
CA VAL A 63 -12.88 -8.79 -13.26
C VAL A 63 -13.44 -7.38 -13.34
N SER A 64 -12.81 -6.54 -14.18
CA SER A 64 -13.28 -5.18 -14.46
C SER A 64 -14.67 -5.18 -15.11
N LEU A 65 -15.37 -4.04 -15.04
CA LEU A 65 -16.69 -3.88 -15.67
C LEU A 65 -16.66 -4.14 -17.18
N SER A 66 -15.55 -3.86 -17.85
CA SER A 66 -15.36 -4.14 -19.29
C SER A 66 -15.08 -5.61 -19.59
N GLY A 67 -14.75 -6.42 -18.59
CA GLY A 67 -14.32 -7.81 -18.77
C GLY A 67 -12.89 -7.97 -19.30
N LEU A 68 -12.16 -6.88 -19.54
CA LEU A 68 -10.84 -6.92 -20.18
C LEU A 68 -9.69 -7.16 -19.19
N ILE A 69 -9.88 -6.85 -17.92
CA ILE A 69 -8.84 -6.94 -16.88
C ILE A 69 -9.37 -7.80 -15.75
N GLY A 70 -8.59 -8.76 -15.31
CA GLY A 70 -8.88 -9.53 -14.11
C GLY A 70 -8.53 -11.00 -14.17
N GLY A 71 -8.35 -11.59 -12.99
CA GLY A 71 -8.03 -13.00 -12.79
C GLY A 71 -6.56 -13.37 -12.93
N ASP A 72 -5.69 -12.45 -13.29
CA ASP A 72 -4.25 -12.72 -13.45
C ASP A 72 -3.54 -12.82 -12.11
N SER A 73 -3.94 -12.01 -11.14
CA SER A 73 -3.43 -12.10 -9.78
C SER A 73 -3.68 -13.46 -9.13
N LYS A 74 -4.87 -14.04 -9.35
CA LYS A 74 -5.19 -15.37 -8.86
C LYS A 74 -4.32 -16.45 -9.54
N LYS A 75 -4.10 -16.37 -10.84
CA LYS A 75 -3.19 -17.28 -11.57
C LYS A 75 -1.76 -17.18 -11.04
N ILE A 76 -1.27 -15.97 -10.73
CA ILE A 76 0.05 -15.77 -10.12
C ILE A 76 0.10 -16.43 -8.74
N GLN A 77 -0.96 -16.29 -7.95
CA GLN A 77 -1.03 -16.92 -6.62
C GLN A 77 -1.04 -18.46 -6.74
N GLU A 78 -1.83 -19.02 -7.62
CA GLU A 78 -1.87 -20.47 -7.90
C GLU A 78 -0.51 -20.99 -8.39
N TYR A 79 0.20 -20.21 -9.21
CA TYR A 79 1.55 -20.54 -9.66
C TYR A 79 2.55 -20.56 -8.52
N LEU A 80 2.49 -19.60 -7.59
CA LEU A 80 3.33 -19.55 -6.39
C LEU A 80 3.07 -20.75 -5.46
N GLU A 81 1.85 -21.24 -5.39
CA GLU A 81 1.45 -22.39 -4.57
C GLU A 81 1.75 -23.73 -5.26
N SER A 82 1.97 -23.71 -6.57
CA SER A 82 2.37 -24.90 -7.31
C SER A 82 3.85 -25.23 -7.05
N ASN A 83 4.21 -26.52 -7.18
CA ASN A 83 5.60 -26.96 -7.13
C ASN A 83 6.35 -26.73 -8.45
N SER A 84 5.83 -25.88 -9.33
CA SER A 84 6.44 -25.57 -10.62
C SER A 84 7.68 -24.69 -10.45
N PRO A 85 8.73 -24.88 -11.27
CA PRO A 85 9.87 -23.98 -11.25
C PRO A 85 9.46 -22.55 -11.56
N LEU A 86 9.91 -21.60 -10.73
CA LEU A 86 9.64 -20.19 -10.96
C LEU A 86 10.60 -19.64 -12.03
N VAL A 87 10.08 -18.73 -12.86
CA VAL A 87 10.86 -18.04 -13.91
C VAL A 87 11.90 -17.10 -13.31
N THR A 88 11.64 -16.65 -12.06
CA THR A 88 12.50 -15.74 -11.32
C THR A 88 12.36 -15.98 -9.82
N ASP A 89 12.96 -15.12 -9.01
CA ASP A 89 12.90 -15.20 -7.55
C ASP A 89 11.47 -15.18 -7.00
N TYR A 90 11.21 -16.04 -6.01
CA TYR A 90 9.91 -16.18 -5.35
C TYR A 90 9.38 -14.85 -4.81
N PHE A 91 10.27 -14.04 -4.22
CA PHE A 91 9.91 -12.77 -3.65
C PHE A 91 9.39 -11.78 -4.70
N LEU A 92 10.04 -11.77 -5.87
CA LEU A 92 9.65 -10.90 -6.98
C LEU A 92 8.28 -11.32 -7.53
N VAL A 93 8.06 -12.62 -7.77
CA VAL A 93 6.75 -13.12 -8.26
C VAL A 93 5.64 -12.81 -7.26
N LYS A 94 5.91 -12.97 -5.97
CA LYS A 94 4.97 -12.62 -4.89
C LYS A 94 4.65 -11.12 -4.86
N ALA A 95 5.66 -10.27 -5.04
CA ALA A 95 5.45 -8.81 -5.11
C ALA A 95 4.61 -8.42 -6.33
N MET A 96 4.88 -9.01 -7.50
CA MET A 96 4.10 -8.82 -8.71
C MET A 96 2.63 -9.24 -8.51
N GLY A 97 2.38 -10.40 -7.93
CA GLY A 97 1.03 -10.88 -7.65
C GLY A 97 0.24 -9.93 -6.74
N ARG A 98 0.90 -9.35 -5.75
CA ARG A 98 0.28 -8.34 -4.86
C ARG A 98 -0.02 -7.03 -5.58
N ALA A 99 0.89 -6.56 -6.43
CA ALA A 99 0.68 -5.34 -7.21
C ALA A 99 -0.49 -5.52 -8.20
N VAL A 100 -0.49 -6.63 -8.94
CA VAL A 100 -1.56 -6.96 -9.89
C VAL A 100 -2.91 -7.09 -9.17
N SER A 101 -2.94 -7.71 -7.98
CA SER A 101 -4.18 -7.89 -7.21
C SER A 101 -4.87 -6.56 -6.86
N CYS A 102 -4.11 -5.58 -6.40
CA CYS A 102 -4.66 -4.25 -6.12
C CYS A 102 -5.14 -3.55 -7.40
N SER A 103 -4.41 -3.70 -8.50
CA SER A 103 -4.79 -3.13 -9.80
C SER A 103 -6.10 -3.73 -10.33
N GLU A 104 -6.29 -5.04 -10.22
CA GLU A 104 -7.54 -5.70 -10.63
C GLU A 104 -8.73 -5.29 -9.76
N VAL A 105 -8.54 -5.22 -8.43
CA VAL A 105 -9.58 -4.73 -7.52
C VAL A 105 -9.97 -3.29 -7.85
N ASN A 106 -8.99 -2.43 -8.15
CA ASN A 106 -9.26 -1.06 -8.61
C ASN A 106 -10.05 -1.04 -9.92
N ALA A 107 -9.63 -1.81 -10.92
CA ALA A 107 -10.31 -1.90 -12.21
C ALA A 107 -11.75 -2.41 -12.10
N ALA A 108 -12.04 -3.22 -11.10
CA ALA A 108 -13.36 -3.72 -10.75
C ALA A 108 -14.17 -2.78 -9.83
N MET A 109 -13.75 -1.53 -9.66
CA MET A 109 -14.37 -0.54 -8.77
C MET A 109 -14.39 -0.95 -7.29
N GLY A 110 -13.47 -1.82 -6.89
CA GLY A 110 -13.28 -2.22 -5.51
C GLY A 110 -12.55 -1.15 -4.69
N LYS A 111 -12.60 -1.30 -3.37
CA LYS A 111 -11.93 -0.38 -2.46
C LYS A 111 -10.45 -0.66 -2.41
N ILE A 112 -9.66 0.35 -2.66
CA ILE A 112 -8.20 0.34 -2.55
C ILE A 112 -7.71 1.57 -1.78
N VAL A 113 -6.44 1.58 -1.40
CA VAL A 113 -5.77 2.77 -0.88
C VAL A 113 -5.05 3.47 -2.02
N ALA A 114 -5.39 4.74 -2.24
CA ALA A 114 -4.60 5.61 -3.10
C ALA A 114 -3.43 6.18 -2.30
N MET A 115 -2.22 5.86 -2.74
CA MET A 115 -0.99 6.44 -2.17
C MET A 115 -0.46 7.53 -3.10
N PRO A 116 0.30 8.52 -2.58
CA PRO A 116 0.97 9.48 -3.43
C PRO A 116 1.87 8.75 -4.44
N THR A 117 1.68 9.05 -5.71
CA THR A 117 2.45 8.48 -6.82
C THR A 117 3.05 9.60 -7.65
N ALA A 118 4.01 9.26 -8.51
CA ALA A 118 4.67 10.23 -9.37
C ALA A 118 3.84 10.68 -10.60
N GLY A 119 2.58 10.32 -10.65
CA GLY A 119 1.66 10.70 -11.74
C GLY A 119 0.36 9.97 -11.67
#